data_e9bd32548b4e7c1691f28511c1dbe8f8
#
_entry.id   e9bd32548b4e7c1691f28511c1dbe8f8
#
_cell.length_a   1.000
_cell.length_b   1.000
_cell.length_c   1.000
_cell.angle_alpha   90.00
_cell.angle_beta   90.00
_cell.angle_gamma   90.00
#
_symmetry.space_group_name_H-M   'P 1'
#
loop_
_entity.id
_entity.type
_entity.pdbx_description
1 polymer ?
#
loop_
_entity_poly.entity_id
_entity_poly.type
_entity_poly.pdbx_seq_one_letter_code
_entity_poly.pdbx_strand_id
1 'polypeptide(L)'
;QATAWESLQRIDSALDKVSAARAELGAIQTRFEKSIENIDIMQENISAARGRITDADFAKETANLSRTQILQQAGTAMVAQANQLPQQVLQLLQ
;
A
#
# COMPACT_ATOMS: atom_id res chain seq x y z
N GLN A 1 23.74 52.27 39.08
CA GLN A 1 22.63 51.48 39.63
C GLN A 1 21.44 51.48 38.64
N ALA A 2 21.10 52.63 38.01
CA ALA A 2 20.03 52.73 37.05
C ALA A 2 20.32 51.85 35.81
N THR A 3 21.56 51.84 35.31
CA THR A 3 21.94 51.05 34.15
C THR A 3 21.94 49.53 34.41
N ALA A 4 22.29 49.14 35.67
CA ALA A 4 22.22 47.71 36.06
C ALA A 4 20.76 47.27 36.14
N TRP A 5 19.87 48.08 36.65
CA TRP A 5 18.46 47.79 36.75
C TRP A 5 17.80 47.71 35.35
N GLU A 6 18.16 48.64 34.49
CA GLU A 6 17.68 48.60 33.09
C GLU A 6 18.18 47.36 32.36
N SER A 7 19.43 46.97 32.60
CA SER A 7 20.01 45.75 32.03
C SER A 7 19.27 44.52 32.51
N LEU A 8 18.92 44.46 33.79
CA LEU A 8 18.15 43.37 34.35
C LEU A 8 16.76 43.26 33.69
N GLN A 9 16.08 44.41 33.54
CA GLN A 9 14.77 44.43 32.88
C GLN A 9 14.84 43.94 31.42
N ARG A 10 15.92 44.34 30.72
CA ARG A 10 16.14 43.89 29.34
C ARG A 10 16.40 42.37 29.27
N ILE A 11 17.18 41.86 30.23
CA ILE A 11 17.46 40.45 30.34
C ILE A 11 16.18 39.67 30.63
N ASP A 12 15.39 40.13 31.59
CA ASP A 12 14.10 39.51 31.91
C ASP A 12 13.17 39.49 30.70
N SER A 13 13.06 40.62 30.00
CA SER A 13 12.26 40.71 28.79
C SER A 13 12.76 39.77 27.70
N ALA A 14 14.07 39.64 27.56
CA ALA A 14 14.67 38.69 26.59
C ALA A 14 14.39 37.27 26.98
N LEU A 15 14.48 36.93 28.28
CA LEU A 15 14.17 35.59 28.78
C LEU A 15 12.71 35.23 28.55
N ASP A 16 11.79 36.19 28.79
CA ASP A 16 10.38 35.96 28.52
C ASP A 16 10.14 35.64 27.03
N LYS A 17 10.80 36.39 26.14
CA LYS A 17 10.69 36.15 24.69
C LYS A 17 11.23 34.79 24.30
N VAL A 18 12.38 34.42 24.86
CA VAL A 18 12.98 33.10 24.60
C VAL A 18 12.07 31.98 25.12
N SER A 19 11.53 32.17 26.33
CA SER A 19 10.62 31.19 26.94
C SER A 19 9.35 31.05 26.10
N ALA A 20 8.77 32.14 25.63
CA ALA A 20 7.60 32.11 24.75
C ALA A 20 7.91 31.42 23.41
N ALA A 21 9.06 31.74 22.82
CA ALA A 21 9.49 31.12 21.57
C ALA A 21 9.70 29.60 21.74
N ARG A 22 10.31 29.19 22.85
CA ARG A 22 10.52 27.78 23.17
C ARG A 22 9.21 27.05 23.37
N ALA A 23 8.24 27.67 24.04
CA ALA A 23 6.92 27.08 24.24
C ALA A 23 6.19 26.89 22.90
N GLU A 24 6.26 27.88 22.02
CA GLU A 24 5.67 27.83 20.70
C GLU A 24 6.34 26.71 19.85
N LEU A 25 7.66 26.66 19.86
CA LEU A 25 8.40 25.63 19.14
C LEU A 25 8.09 24.22 19.69
N GLY A 26 7.94 24.09 21.01
CA GLY A 26 7.54 22.85 21.62
C GLY A 26 6.16 22.39 21.18
N ALA A 27 5.22 23.33 21.09
CA ALA A 27 3.88 23.04 20.58
C ALA A 27 3.91 22.60 19.11
N ILE A 28 4.71 23.27 18.29
CA ILE A 28 4.90 22.91 16.88
C ILE A 28 5.52 21.52 16.77
N GLN A 29 6.53 21.22 17.59
CA GLN A 29 7.17 19.91 17.62
C GLN A 29 6.16 18.81 17.93
N THR A 30 5.29 19.02 18.91
CA THR A 30 4.23 18.08 19.26
C THR A 30 3.27 17.88 18.10
N ARG A 31 2.91 18.96 17.41
CA ARG A 31 2.03 18.88 16.23
C ARG A 31 2.68 18.08 15.10
N PHE A 32 3.97 18.28 14.87
CA PHE A 32 4.69 17.49 13.88
C PHE A 32 4.73 16.01 14.26
N GLU A 33 4.97 15.68 15.51
CA GLU A 33 4.96 14.29 15.98
C GLU A 33 3.60 13.64 15.74
N LYS A 34 2.51 14.35 16.04
CA LYS A 34 1.15 13.85 15.79
C LYS A 34 0.86 13.71 14.30
N SER A 35 1.35 14.62 13.48
CA SER A 35 1.22 14.53 12.02
C SER A 35 1.96 13.31 11.47
N ILE A 36 3.16 13.05 11.98
CA ILE A 36 3.95 11.88 11.59
C ILE A 36 3.22 10.59 11.96
N GLU A 37 2.65 10.51 13.16
CA GLU A 37 1.85 9.37 13.59
C GLU A 37 0.66 9.14 12.66
N ASN A 38 -0.05 10.20 12.29
CA ASN A 38 -1.17 10.12 11.36
C ASN A 38 -0.73 9.65 9.97
N ILE A 39 0.39 10.16 9.49
CA ILE A 39 0.96 9.74 8.20
C ILE A 39 1.34 8.26 8.23
N ASP A 40 1.94 7.79 9.32
CA ASP A 40 2.30 6.38 9.49
C ASP A 40 1.05 5.48 9.43
N ILE A 41 -0.03 5.88 10.12
CA ILE A 41 -1.30 5.17 10.10
C ILE A 41 -1.89 5.16 8.69
N MET A 42 -1.88 6.29 8.00
CA MET A 42 -2.35 6.39 6.62
C MET A 42 -1.53 5.50 5.68
N GLN A 43 -0.22 5.49 5.85
CA GLN A 43 0.68 4.66 5.04
C GLN A 43 0.39 3.18 5.25
N GLU A 44 0.17 2.76 6.48
CA GLU A 44 -0.19 1.39 6.81
C GLU A 44 -1.53 1.01 6.17
N ASN A 45 -2.53 1.88 6.28
CA ASN A 45 -3.85 1.65 5.69
C ASN A 45 -3.79 1.56 4.16
N ILE A 46 -3.01 2.44 3.53
CA ILE A 46 -2.82 2.44 2.08
C ILE A 46 -2.09 1.17 1.64
N SER A 47 -1.06 0.75 2.38
CA SER A 47 -0.33 -0.49 2.09
C SER A 47 -1.23 -1.71 2.22
N ALA A 48 -2.09 -1.75 3.24
CA ALA A 48 -3.06 -2.82 3.43
C ALA A 48 -4.09 -2.85 2.29
N ALA A 49 -4.59 -1.69 1.88
CA ALA A 49 -5.53 -1.58 0.77
C ALA A 49 -4.90 -2.02 -0.55
N ARG A 50 -3.66 -1.60 -0.80
CA ARG A 50 -2.90 -2.01 -1.98
C ARG A 50 -2.68 -3.52 -2.00
N GLY A 51 -2.34 -4.09 -0.84
CA GLY A 51 -2.17 -5.54 -0.70
C GLY A 51 -3.44 -6.29 -1.06
N ARG A 52 -4.60 -5.84 -0.57
CA ARG A 52 -5.88 -6.48 -0.89
C ARG A 52 -6.18 -6.45 -2.39
N ILE A 53 -5.94 -5.32 -3.04
CA ILE A 53 -6.16 -5.18 -4.48
C ILE A 53 -5.21 -6.10 -5.26
N THR A 54 -3.93 -6.08 -4.93
CA THR A 54 -2.91 -6.89 -5.59
C THR A 54 -3.17 -8.38 -5.39
N ASP A 55 -3.54 -8.79 -4.17
CA ASP A 55 -3.81 -10.18 -3.85
C ASP A 55 -5.06 -10.68 -4.56
N ALA A 56 -6.10 -9.84 -4.68
CA ALA A 56 -7.31 -10.18 -5.42
C ALA A 56 -7.01 -10.37 -6.91
N ASP A 57 -6.22 -9.48 -7.52
CA ASP A 57 -5.82 -9.59 -8.92
C ASP A 57 -4.96 -10.83 -9.15
N PHE A 58 -4.04 -11.13 -8.23
CA PHE A 58 -3.20 -12.32 -8.30
C PHE A 58 -4.03 -13.59 -8.22
N ALA A 59 -5.00 -13.65 -7.32
CA ALA A 59 -5.90 -14.80 -7.18
C ALA A 59 -6.73 -15.01 -8.45
N LYS A 60 -7.24 -13.91 -9.03
CA LYS A 60 -8.01 -13.94 -10.28
C LYS A 60 -7.15 -14.43 -11.43
N GLU A 61 -5.93 -13.94 -11.54
CA GLU A 61 -4.99 -14.35 -12.60
C GLU A 61 -4.61 -15.82 -12.47
N THR A 62 -4.38 -16.30 -11.25
CA THR A 62 -4.10 -17.70 -10.97
C THR A 62 -5.27 -18.59 -11.37
N ALA A 63 -6.50 -18.17 -11.07
CA ALA A 63 -7.69 -18.89 -11.49
C ALA A 63 -7.82 -18.93 -13.01
N ASN A 64 -7.53 -17.84 -13.69
CA ASN A 64 -7.53 -17.77 -15.16
C ASN A 64 -6.46 -18.67 -15.75
N LEU A 65 -5.26 -18.71 -15.17
CA LEU A 65 -4.18 -19.58 -15.59
C LEU A 65 -4.60 -21.05 -15.48
N SER A 66 -5.17 -21.45 -14.35
CA SER A 66 -5.66 -22.81 -14.14
C SER A 66 -6.73 -23.19 -15.14
N ARG A 67 -7.68 -22.28 -15.39
CA ARG A 67 -8.74 -22.50 -16.37
C ARG A 67 -8.18 -22.68 -17.77
N THR A 68 -7.21 -21.83 -18.16
CA THR A 68 -6.57 -21.90 -19.47
C THR A 68 -5.82 -23.23 -19.64
N GLN A 69 -5.11 -23.69 -18.61
CA GLN A 69 -4.41 -24.97 -18.64
C GLN A 69 -5.38 -26.14 -18.78
N ILE A 70 -6.49 -26.13 -18.04
CA ILE A 70 -7.51 -27.15 -18.11
C ILE A 70 -8.14 -27.16 -19.50
N LEU A 71 -8.46 -26.00 -20.07
CA LEU A 71 -9.03 -25.88 -21.42
C LEU A 71 -8.06 -26.39 -22.47
N GLN A 72 -6.76 -26.12 -22.31
CA GLN A 72 -5.73 -26.62 -23.23
C GLN A 72 -5.67 -28.14 -23.19
N GLN A 73 -5.63 -28.74 -22.00
CA GLN A 73 -5.60 -30.18 -21.83
C GLN A 73 -6.86 -30.86 -22.36
N ALA A 74 -8.02 -30.29 -22.01
CA ALA A 74 -9.32 -30.77 -22.50
C ALA A 74 -9.42 -30.64 -24.03
N GLY A 75 -8.96 -29.52 -24.59
CA GLY A 75 -8.96 -29.27 -26.02
C GLY A 75 -8.08 -30.27 -26.76
N THR A 76 -6.90 -30.56 -26.24
CA THR A 76 -5.99 -31.55 -26.81
C THR A 76 -6.63 -32.93 -26.77
N ALA A 77 -7.27 -33.31 -25.67
CA ALA A 77 -7.96 -34.59 -25.54
C ALA A 77 -9.14 -34.66 -26.53
N MET A 78 -9.90 -33.60 -26.68
CA MET A 78 -11.02 -33.53 -27.62
C MET A 78 -10.57 -33.62 -29.05
N VAL A 79 -9.46 -32.99 -29.43
CA VAL A 79 -8.88 -33.12 -30.78
C VAL A 79 -8.43 -34.55 -31.06
N ALA A 80 -7.78 -35.19 -30.09
CA ALA A 80 -7.38 -36.59 -30.22
C ALA A 80 -8.61 -37.47 -30.43
N GLN A 81 -9.66 -37.25 -29.66
CA GLN A 81 -10.91 -38.00 -29.78
C GLN A 81 -11.57 -37.75 -31.15
N ALA A 82 -11.60 -36.52 -31.61
CA ALA A 82 -12.17 -36.14 -32.90
C ALA A 82 -11.39 -36.80 -34.07
N ASN A 83 -10.08 -36.94 -33.93
CA ASN A 83 -9.26 -37.57 -34.94
C ASN A 83 -9.53 -39.12 -35.05
N GLN A 84 -10.01 -39.72 -33.98
CA GLN A 84 -10.38 -41.15 -33.99
C GLN A 84 -11.73 -41.41 -34.65
N LEU A 85 -12.66 -40.45 -34.65
CA LEU A 85 -13.98 -40.60 -35.22
C LEU A 85 -13.98 -41.01 -36.70
N PRO A 86 -13.20 -40.35 -37.60
CA PRO A 86 -13.14 -40.77 -39.01
C PRO A 86 -12.68 -42.20 -39.19
N GLN A 87 -11.76 -42.69 -38.36
CA GLN A 87 -11.27 -44.07 -38.39
C GLN A 87 -12.38 -45.05 -38.01
N GLN A 88 -13.17 -44.74 -37.00
CA GLN A 88 -14.33 -45.55 -36.58
C GLN A 88 -15.41 -45.57 -37.68
N VAL A 89 -15.65 -44.46 -38.33
CA VAL A 89 -16.59 -44.35 -39.41
C VAL A 89 -16.14 -45.22 -40.61
N LEU A 90 -14.82 -45.22 -40.92
CA LEU A 90 -14.28 -46.05 -41.97
C LEU A 90 -14.45 -47.53 -41.65
N GLN A 91 -14.28 -47.96 -40.41
CA GLN A 91 -14.53 -49.34 -40.01
C GLN A 91 -15.96 -49.75 -40.17
N LEU A 92 -16.92 -48.85 -39.94
CA LEU A 92 -18.33 -49.12 -40.09
C LEU A 92 -18.74 -49.24 -41.58
N LEU A 93 -18.01 -48.57 -42.46
CA LEU A 93 -18.30 -48.58 -43.91
C LEU A 93 -17.71 -49.78 -44.61
N GLN A 94 -16.71 -50.40 -44.00
CA GLN A 94 -16.11 -51.64 -44.50
C GLN A 94 -16.91 -52.83 -44.00
#